data_d490fb55034c2da518087b6cd0c6e056
#
_entry.id   d490fb55034c2da518087b6cd0c6e056
#
_cell.length_a   1.000
_cell.length_b   1.000
_cell.length_c   1.000
_cell.angle_alpha   90.00
_cell.angle_beta   90.00
_cell.angle_gamma   90.00
#
_symmetry.space_group_name_H-M   'P 1'
#
loop_
_entity.id
_entity.type
_entity.pdbx_description
1 polymer ?
#
loop_
_entity_poly.entity_id
_entity_poly.type
_entity_poly.pdbx_seq_one_letter_code
_entity_poly.pdbx_strand_id
1 'polypeptide(L)'
;MTAPGPRQPRSAAHEIERYAALFADRTKVMKSSAMRDLMALTAREDVISFSGGLPDTSTFPPGFFTELMSRVASESCAKALQYGPTEGLESVRERISDVMAAEGMAVDVDSILPTSGGQQAIDLVCKILLNPGDVVIAEAPTYPGAVPTFCSYEADVIQITMDRDGMKIDELEEALARLDREGRRPKFVYTIPNFHNPGGVTMSLERRHELIRIAAERELLIFED
;
A
#
# COMPACT_ATOMS: atom_id res chain seq x y z
N MET A 1 38.62 38.51 27.55
CA MET A 1 37.97 37.29 27.07
C MET A 1 36.62 37.70 26.44
N THR A 2 36.57 37.76 25.10
CA THR A 2 35.38 38.11 24.36
C THR A 2 34.45 36.90 24.29
N ALA A 3 33.19 37.05 24.66
CA ALA A 3 32.17 36.01 24.58
C ALA A 3 32.00 35.54 23.11
N PRO A 4 31.83 34.26 22.87
CA PRO A 4 31.58 33.79 21.51
C PRO A 4 30.24 34.32 21.03
N GLY A 5 30.27 34.91 19.82
CA GLY A 5 29.06 35.45 19.17
C GLY A 5 27.99 34.37 18.90
N PRO A 6 26.73 34.77 18.67
CA PRO A 6 25.63 33.83 18.47
C PRO A 6 25.91 32.94 17.25
N ARG A 7 25.87 31.63 17.47
CA ARG A 7 26.01 30.63 16.38
C ARG A 7 24.82 30.80 15.43
N GLN A 8 25.07 31.07 14.16
CA GLN A 8 24.05 31.05 13.14
C GLN A 8 23.39 29.67 13.12
N PRO A 9 22.05 29.57 12.99
CA PRO A 9 21.38 28.29 12.87
C PRO A 9 21.90 27.57 11.59
N ARG A 10 22.51 26.43 11.76
CA ARG A 10 22.89 25.56 10.65
C ARG A 10 21.61 25.10 9.94
N SER A 11 21.59 25.12 8.59
CA SER A 11 20.42 24.61 7.84
C SER A 11 20.22 23.12 8.17
N ALA A 12 18.96 22.66 8.25
CA ALA A 12 18.64 21.27 8.56
C ALA A 12 19.35 20.27 7.59
N ALA A 13 19.59 20.69 6.35
CA ALA A 13 20.38 19.91 5.37
C ALA A 13 21.81 19.62 5.84
N HIS A 14 22.48 20.61 6.45
CA HIS A 14 23.86 20.46 6.94
C HIS A 14 23.98 19.52 8.17
N GLU A 15 22.90 19.40 8.95
CA GLU A 15 22.89 18.47 10.10
C GLU A 15 22.65 17.02 9.64
N ILE A 16 21.86 16.79 8.60
CA ILE A 16 21.59 15.45 8.04
C ILE A 16 22.88 14.85 7.44
N GLU A 17 23.70 15.66 6.75
CA GLU A 17 24.97 15.22 6.16
C GLU A 17 25.93 14.60 7.19
N ARG A 18 25.91 15.03 8.44
CA ARG A 18 26.75 14.46 9.52
C ARG A 18 26.41 13.00 9.82
N TYR A 19 25.19 12.58 9.51
CA TYR A 19 24.69 11.24 9.80
C TYR A 19 24.52 10.40 8.52
N ALA A 20 25.00 10.90 7.38
CA ALA A 20 24.85 10.22 6.08
C ALA A 20 25.38 8.77 6.10
N ALA A 21 26.47 8.52 6.83
CA ALA A 21 27.04 7.19 6.98
C ALA A 21 26.22 6.22 7.86
N LEU A 22 25.20 6.71 8.57
CA LEU A 22 24.32 5.90 9.41
C LEU A 22 23.05 5.43 8.68
N PHE A 23 22.78 6.00 7.51
CA PHE A 23 21.61 5.59 6.74
C PHE A 23 21.81 4.21 6.14
N ALA A 24 20.74 3.39 6.17
CA ALA A 24 20.74 2.09 5.51
C ALA A 24 20.90 2.26 3.99
N ASP A 25 21.55 1.29 3.32
CA ASP A 25 21.80 1.34 1.88
C ASP A 25 20.54 1.53 1.05
N ARG A 26 19.41 0.93 1.46
CA ARG A 26 18.10 1.09 0.83
C ARG A 26 17.63 2.54 0.71
N THR A 27 18.09 3.45 1.57
CA THR A 27 17.72 4.87 1.48
C THR A 27 18.26 5.55 0.22
N LYS A 28 19.29 4.98 -0.43
CA LYS A 28 19.86 5.49 -1.67
C LYS A 28 18.91 5.35 -2.86
N VAL A 29 18.02 4.35 -2.82
CA VAL A 29 17.03 4.10 -3.87
C VAL A 29 15.67 4.74 -3.56
N MET A 30 15.44 5.16 -2.30
CA MET A 30 14.22 5.84 -1.88
C MET A 30 14.20 7.27 -2.45
N LYS A 31 13.23 7.55 -3.30
CA LYS A 31 13.01 8.89 -3.89
C LYS A 31 11.87 9.60 -3.17
N SER A 32 11.89 10.94 -3.16
CA SER A 32 10.73 11.72 -2.74
C SER A 32 9.51 11.34 -3.57
N SER A 33 8.37 11.21 -2.92
CA SER A 33 7.11 10.88 -3.60
C SER A 33 6.67 12.04 -4.49
N ALA A 34 6.62 11.81 -5.81
CA ALA A 34 6.03 12.77 -6.76
C ALA A 34 4.56 13.10 -6.41
N MET A 35 3.86 12.17 -5.74
CA MET A 35 2.50 12.38 -5.25
C MET A 35 2.45 13.49 -4.19
N ARG A 36 3.45 13.59 -3.30
CA ARG A 36 3.52 14.67 -2.30
C ARG A 36 3.64 16.04 -2.97
N ASP A 37 4.46 16.15 -4.01
CA ASP A 37 4.66 17.39 -4.75
C ASP A 37 3.38 17.78 -5.50
N LEU A 38 2.68 16.80 -6.07
CA LEU A 38 1.36 16.99 -6.69
C LEU A 38 0.30 17.42 -5.66
N MET A 39 0.25 16.79 -4.49
CA MET A 39 -0.71 17.17 -3.44
C MET A 39 -0.49 18.61 -2.95
N ALA A 40 0.75 19.09 -2.91
CA ALA A 40 1.05 20.48 -2.57
C ALA A 40 0.50 21.47 -3.62
N LEU A 41 0.51 21.09 -4.90
CA LEU A 41 -0.07 21.89 -5.99
C LEU A 41 -1.61 21.85 -5.97
N THR A 42 -2.20 20.67 -5.68
CA THR A 42 -3.65 20.48 -5.68
C THR A 42 -4.34 21.04 -4.43
N ALA A 43 -3.58 21.41 -3.40
CA ALA A 43 -4.11 22.12 -2.23
C ALA A 43 -4.49 23.59 -2.51
N ARG A 44 -4.20 24.13 -3.69
CA ARG A 44 -4.56 25.48 -4.09
C ARG A 44 -6.02 25.53 -4.51
N GLU A 45 -6.76 26.55 -4.05
CA GLU A 45 -8.20 26.73 -4.33
C GLU A 45 -8.52 26.96 -5.82
N ASP A 46 -7.53 27.43 -6.60
CA ASP A 46 -7.67 27.71 -8.04
C ASP A 46 -7.36 26.48 -8.92
N VAL A 47 -7.08 25.33 -8.33
CA VAL A 47 -6.70 24.10 -9.04
C VAL A 47 -7.80 23.03 -8.89
N ILE A 48 -8.33 22.59 -10.03
CA ILE A 48 -9.19 21.40 -10.09
C ILE A 48 -8.31 20.18 -10.28
N SER A 49 -8.24 19.32 -9.24
CA SER A 49 -7.38 18.14 -9.26
C SER A 49 -8.09 16.93 -9.89
N PHE A 50 -7.45 16.31 -10.88
CA PHE A 50 -7.80 15.00 -11.41
C PHE A 50 -6.76 13.93 -11.00
N SER A 51 -5.92 14.23 -10.02
CA SER A 51 -4.84 13.34 -9.55
C SER A 51 -5.13 12.82 -8.13
N GLY A 52 -4.47 11.71 -7.78
CA GLY A 52 -4.43 11.19 -6.41
C GLY A 52 -5.50 10.19 -6.05
N GLY A 53 -6.60 10.09 -6.80
CA GLY A 53 -7.68 9.12 -6.51
C GLY A 53 -8.27 9.27 -5.10
N LEU A 54 -8.33 10.50 -4.56
CA LEU A 54 -8.86 10.74 -3.22
C LEU A 54 -10.38 10.53 -3.19
N PRO A 55 -10.94 9.94 -2.11
CA PRO A 55 -12.39 9.82 -1.94
C PRO A 55 -13.07 11.19 -1.93
N ASP A 56 -14.31 11.23 -2.43
CA ASP A 56 -15.15 12.43 -2.34
C ASP A 56 -15.56 12.68 -0.88
N THR A 57 -15.00 13.72 -0.28
CA THR A 57 -15.26 14.08 1.11
C THR A 57 -16.71 14.52 1.39
N SER A 58 -17.47 14.91 0.35
CA SER A 58 -18.89 15.24 0.48
C SER A 58 -19.75 14.04 0.86
N THR A 59 -19.26 12.82 0.61
CA THR A 59 -19.95 11.58 0.99
C THR A 59 -19.73 11.17 2.44
N PHE A 60 -18.83 11.82 3.16
CA PHE A 60 -18.56 11.51 4.57
C PHE A 60 -19.68 12.09 5.46
N PRO A 61 -20.41 11.26 6.23
CA PRO A 61 -21.52 11.70 7.04
C PRO A 61 -21.06 12.23 8.41
N PRO A 62 -20.81 13.57 8.58
CA PRO A 62 -20.19 14.10 9.79
C PRO A 62 -21.05 13.87 11.05
N GLY A 63 -22.37 13.93 10.93
CA GLY A 63 -23.29 13.67 12.06
C GLY A 63 -23.17 12.26 12.59
N PHE A 64 -23.10 11.28 11.70
CA PHE A 64 -22.92 9.87 12.07
C PHE A 64 -21.59 9.64 12.79
N PHE A 65 -20.50 10.19 12.28
CA PHE A 65 -19.19 10.06 12.93
C PHE A 65 -19.15 10.73 14.30
N THR A 66 -19.78 11.91 14.46
CA THR A 66 -19.87 12.60 15.75
C THR A 66 -20.60 11.75 16.77
N GLU A 67 -21.73 11.16 16.42
CA GLU A 67 -22.50 10.27 17.29
C GLU A 67 -21.70 9.01 17.66
N LEU A 68 -21.09 8.36 16.66
CA LEU A 68 -20.30 7.14 16.85
C LEU A 68 -19.11 7.40 17.78
N MET A 69 -18.35 8.46 17.55
CA MET A 69 -17.20 8.81 18.39
C MET A 69 -17.63 9.14 19.83
N SER A 70 -18.74 9.87 19.99
CA SER A 70 -19.30 10.20 21.31
C SER A 70 -19.71 8.93 22.05
N ARG A 71 -20.34 7.99 21.36
CA ARG A 71 -20.75 6.70 21.95
C ARG A 71 -19.54 5.85 22.35
N VAL A 72 -18.53 5.72 21.48
CA VAL A 72 -17.30 5.00 21.81
C VAL A 72 -16.60 5.62 23.01
N ALA A 73 -16.50 6.95 23.06
CA ALA A 73 -15.86 7.66 24.16
C ALA A 73 -16.62 7.48 25.50
N SER A 74 -17.95 7.43 25.50
CA SER A 74 -18.76 7.28 26.72
C SER A 74 -18.88 5.84 27.19
N GLU A 75 -19.03 4.87 26.27
CA GLU A 75 -19.36 3.50 26.60
C GLU A 75 -18.15 2.54 26.61
N SER A 76 -17.10 2.88 25.84
CA SER A 76 -15.98 1.97 25.57
C SER A 76 -14.60 2.63 25.66
N CYS A 77 -14.50 3.80 26.29
CA CYS A 77 -13.29 4.62 26.33
C CYS A 77 -12.05 3.83 26.77
N ALA A 78 -12.15 3.11 27.88
CA ALA A 78 -11.04 2.32 28.41
C ALA A 78 -10.57 1.24 27.41
N LYS A 79 -11.50 0.54 26.76
CA LYS A 79 -11.19 -0.49 25.76
C LYS A 79 -10.62 0.11 24.47
N ALA A 80 -11.14 1.25 24.04
CA ALA A 80 -10.75 1.90 22.80
C ALA A 80 -9.38 2.60 22.88
N LEU A 81 -8.98 3.07 24.06
CA LEU A 81 -7.76 3.84 24.26
C LEU A 81 -6.63 3.05 24.95
N GLN A 82 -6.89 1.87 25.47
CA GLN A 82 -5.89 1.02 26.09
C GLN A 82 -5.13 0.21 25.03
N TYR A 83 -3.93 -0.24 25.37
CA TYR A 83 -3.22 -1.24 24.58
C TYR A 83 -4.10 -2.47 24.34
N GLY A 84 -4.11 -2.96 23.11
CA GLY A 84 -4.82 -4.14 22.67
C GLY A 84 -3.90 -5.30 22.30
N PRO A 85 -4.46 -6.46 21.95
CA PRO A 85 -3.69 -7.57 21.39
C PRO A 85 -3.06 -7.15 20.04
N THR A 86 -1.92 -7.78 19.72
CA THR A 86 -1.18 -7.52 18.48
C THR A 86 -2.03 -7.77 17.24
N GLU A 87 -2.87 -8.78 17.28
CA GLU A 87 -3.79 -9.19 16.22
C GLU A 87 -5.00 -8.27 16.08
N GLY A 88 -5.15 -7.27 16.94
CA GLY A 88 -6.31 -6.40 17.01
C GLY A 88 -7.44 -7.00 17.88
N LEU A 89 -8.40 -6.17 18.23
CA LEU A 89 -9.55 -6.59 19.04
C LEU A 89 -10.38 -7.64 18.29
N GLU A 90 -10.66 -8.76 18.94
CA GLU A 90 -11.48 -9.84 18.39
C GLU A 90 -12.81 -9.33 17.85
N SER A 91 -13.52 -8.51 18.63
CA SER A 91 -14.78 -7.91 18.20
C SER A 91 -14.69 -7.04 16.93
N VAL A 92 -13.51 -6.48 16.60
CA VAL A 92 -13.27 -5.76 15.34
C VAL A 92 -13.05 -6.76 14.22
N ARG A 93 -12.25 -7.80 14.44
CA ARG A 93 -12.00 -8.86 13.46
C ARG A 93 -13.28 -9.61 13.09
N GLU A 94 -14.16 -9.90 14.07
CA GLU A 94 -15.51 -10.46 13.84
C GLU A 94 -16.33 -9.56 12.90
N ARG A 95 -16.35 -8.25 13.14
CA ARG A 95 -17.11 -7.32 12.28
C ARG A 95 -16.53 -7.23 10.87
N ILE A 96 -15.22 -7.32 10.73
CA ILE A 96 -14.59 -7.39 9.40
C ILE A 96 -15.01 -8.69 8.71
N SER A 97 -14.98 -9.83 9.41
CA SER A 97 -15.46 -11.11 8.87
C SER A 97 -16.93 -11.05 8.44
N ASP A 98 -17.80 -10.41 9.22
CA ASP A 98 -19.22 -10.19 8.87
C ASP A 98 -19.36 -9.39 7.55
N VAL A 99 -18.58 -8.31 7.40
CA VAL A 99 -18.57 -7.49 6.16
C VAL A 99 -18.10 -8.30 4.97
N MET A 100 -17.01 -9.04 5.12
CA MET A 100 -16.47 -9.90 4.05
C MET A 100 -17.46 -11.00 3.66
N ALA A 101 -18.14 -11.60 4.64
CA ALA A 101 -19.18 -12.61 4.40
C ALA A 101 -20.38 -12.04 3.63
N ALA A 102 -20.78 -10.79 3.91
CA ALA A 102 -21.84 -10.10 3.16
C ALA A 102 -21.47 -9.85 1.68
N GLU A 103 -20.16 -9.76 1.39
CA GLU A 103 -19.61 -9.66 0.02
C GLU A 103 -19.32 -11.04 -0.60
N GLY A 104 -19.66 -12.13 0.07
CA GLY A 104 -19.50 -13.49 -0.44
C GLY A 104 -18.16 -14.17 -0.07
N MET A 105 -17.34 -13.55 0.78
CA MET A 105 -16.07 -14.11 1.26
C MET A 105 -16.18 -14.61 2.71
N ALA A 106 -16.20 -15.92 2.91
CA ALA A 106 -16.09 -16.51 4.24
C ALA A 106 -14.63 -16.53 4.70
N VAL A 107 -14.28 -15.67 5.66
CA VAL A 107 -12.92 -15.56 6.20
C VAL A 107 -12.92 -15.88 7.68
N ASP A 108 -11.97 -16.71 8.11
CA ASP A 108 -11.75 -17.00 9.52
C ASP A 108 -11.25 -15.75 10.26
N VAL A 109 -11.82 -15.47 11.42
CA VAL A 109 -11.45 -14.33 12.28
C VAL A 109 -9.96 -14.33 12.61
N ASP A 110 -9.36 -15.51 12.77
CA ASP A 110 -7.92 -15.64 13.04
C ASP A 110 -7.03 -15.37 11.81
N SER A 111 -7.63 -15.29 10.63
CA SER A 111 -6.94 -14.87 9.39
C SER A 111 -7.03 -13.35 9.14
N ILE A 112 -7.61 -12.58 10.05
CA ILE A 112 -7.82 -11.14 9.92
C ILE A 112 -6.87 -10.38 10.84
N LEU A 113 -6.10 -9.46 10.25
CA LEU A 113 -5.22 -8.54 10.97
C LEU A 113 -5.57 -7.08 10.61
N PRO A 114 -6.27 -6.34 11.49
CA PRO A 114 -6.51 -4.91 11.30
C PRO A 114 -5.20 -4.12 11.26
N THR A 115 -5.05 -3.25 10.28
CA THR A 115 -3.88 -2.41 10.07
C THR A 115 -4.24 -0.92 10.06
N SER A 116 -3.25 -0.05 10.19
CA SER A 116 -3.42 1.41 10.03
C SER A 116 -3.49 1.78 8.54
N GLY A 117 -4.52 1.27 7.86
CA GLY A 117 -4.74 1.42 6.42
C GLY A 117 -3.93 0.45 5.57
N GLY A 118 -4.27 0.38 4.27
CA GLY A 118 -3.65 -0.52 3.28
C GLY A 118 -2.13 -0.34 3.16
N GLN A 119 -1.62 0.89 3.34
CA GLN A 119 -0.18 1.15 3.30
C GLN A 119 0.61 0.32 4.33
N GLN A 120 0.07 0.13 5.54
CA GLN A 120 0.71 -0.71 6.54
C GLN A 120 0.60 -2.20 6.15
N ALA A 121 -0.49 -2.63 5.55
CA ALA A 121 -0.63 -3.99 5.04
C ALA A 121 0.43 -4.29 3.98
N ILE A 122 0.62 -3.38 3.01
CA ILE A 122 1.67 -3.49 1.98
C ILE A 122 3.06 -3.59 2.62
N ASP A 123 3.38 -2.72 3.58
CA ASP A 123 4.66 -2.74 4.28
C ASP A 123 4.91 -4.05 5.03
N LEU A 124 3.90 -4.55 5.75
CA LEU A 124 4.00 -5.81 6.50
C LEU A 124 4.19 -7.01 5.57
N VAL A 125 3.47 -7.09 4.46
CA VAL A 125 3.63 -8.16 3.46
C VAL A 125 5.05 -8.11 2.85
N CYS A 126 5.52 -6.93 2.47
CA CYS A 126 6.89 -6.77 1.99
C CYS A 126 7.92 -7.21 3.03
N LYS A 127 7.72 -6.82 4.29
CA LYS A 127 8.63 -7.13 5.40
C LYS A 127 8.80 -8.64 5.63
N ILE A 128 7.75 -9.42 5.44
CA ILE A 128 7.80 -10.88 5.67
C ILE A 128 8.19 -11.69 4.44
N LEU A 129 8.03 -11.14 3.23
CA LEU A 129 8.24 -11.88 1.99
C LEU A 129 9.49 -11.45 1.20
N LEU A 130 9.94 -10.19 1.31
CA LEU A 130 10.95 -9.64 0.42
C LEU A 130 12.34 -9.56 1.04
N ASN A 131 13.31 -10.08 0.31
CA ASN A 131 14.73 -9.77 0.46
C ASN A 131 15.18 -8.86 -0.70
N PRO A 132 16.31 -8.14 -0.57
CA PRO A 132 16.89 -7.39 -1.67
C PRO A 132 17.05 -8.23 -2.94
N GLY A 133 16.56 -7.72 -4.07
CA GLY A 133 16.59 -8.39 -5.37
C GLY A 133 15.47 -9.40 -5.64
N ASP A 134 14.60 -9.67 -4.67
CA ASP A 134 13.40 -10.48 -4.90
C ASP A 134 12.45 -9.81 -5.88
N VAL A 135 11.76 -10.61 -6.69
CA VAL A 135 10.87 -10.12 -7.74
C VAL A 135 9.45 -9.94 -7.21
N VAL A 136 8.88 -8.79 -7.51
CA VAL A 136 7.44 -8.48 -7.38
C VAL A 136 6.89 -8.17 -8.76
N ILE A 137 5.74 -8.74 -9.10
CA ILE A 137 5.00 -8.37 -10.31
C ILE A 137 3.88 -7.41 -9.90
N ALA A 138 3.72 -6.30 -10.63
CA ALA A 138 2.68 -5.32 -10.38
C ALA A 138 2.11 -4.79 -11.70
N GLU A 139 0.91 -4.22 -11.65
CA GLU A 139 0.30 -3.56 -12.80
C GLU A 139 1.05 -2.27 -13.20
N ALA A 140 0.92 -1.85 -14.45
CA ALA A 140 1.47 -0.60 -14.97
C ALA A 140 0.38 0.23 -15.67
N PRO A 141 0.01 1.39 -15.10
CA PRO A 141 0.45 1.94 -13.81
C PRO A 141 -0.10 1.16 -12.62
N THR A 142 0.45 1.37 -11.42
CA THR A 142 -0.08 0.79 -10.18
C THR A 142 -0.16 1.84 -9.08
N TYR A 143 -0.66 1.45 -7.89
CA TYR A 143 -0.82 2.36 -6.76
C TYR A 143 0.48 3.09 -6.41
N PRO A 144 0.48 4.45 -6.40
CA PRO A 144 1.69 5.23 -6.18
C PRO A 144 2.33 5.05 -4.79
N GLY A 145 1.59 4.51 -3.82
CA GLY A 145 2.11 4.19 -2.48
C GLY A 145 2.79 2.82 -2.41
N ALA A 146 2.40 1.87 -3.26
CA ALA A 146 2.96 0.51 -3.25
C ALA A 146 4.38 0.46 -3.80
N VAL A 147 4.64 1.09 -4.95
CA VAL A 147 5.96 1.03 -5.62
C VAL A 147 7.10 1.54 -4.73
N PRO A 148 7.00 2.71 -4.07
CA PRO A 148 8.04 3.13 -3.12
C PRO A 148 8.25 2.15 -1.97
N THR A 149 7.21 1.45 -1.53
CA THR A 149 7.33 0.44 -0.49
C THR A 149 8.12 -0.76 -1.02
N PHE A 150 7.79 -1.30 -2.19
CA PHE A 150 8.56 -2.37 -2.82
C PHE A 150 10.03 -1.98 -3.01
N CYS A 151 10.29 -0.76 -3.51
CA CYS A 151 11.64 -0.22 -3.66
C CYS A 151 12.37 -0.08 -2.31
N SER A 152 11.68 0.23 -1.20
CA SER A 152 12.30 0.34 0.11
C SER A 152 12.78 -1.01 0.66
N TYR A 153 12.23 -2.10 0.16
CA TYR A 153 12.70 -3.47 0.39
C TYR A 153 13.66 -3.96 -0.70
N GLU A 154 14.11 -3.06 -1.58
CA GLU A 154 15.05 -3.34 -2.68
C GLU A 154 14.53 -4.43 -3.64
N ALA A 155 13.19 -4.53 -3.79
CA ALA A 155 12.57 -5.46 -4.72
C ALA A 155 12.79 -5.04 -6.18
N ASP A 156 12.93 -6.04 -7.06
CA ASP A 156 12.88 -5.87 -8.51
C ASP A 156 11.42 -5.93 -8.97
N VAL A 157 10.86 -4.77 -9.35
CA VAL A 157 9.45 -4.66 -9.72
C VAL A 157 9.28 -4.81 -11.22
N ILE A 158 8.68 -5.93 -11.63
CA ILE A 158 8.29 -6.18 -13.02
C ILE A 158 6.86 -5.67 -13.22
N GLN A 159 6.71 -4.77 -14.18
CA GLN A 159 5.44 -4.15 -14.49
C GLN A 159 4.77 -4.83 -15.68
N ILE A 160 3.47 -5.13 -15.53
CA ILE A 160 2.59 -5.69 -16.57
C ILE A 160 1.60 -4.62 -16.99
N THR A 161 1.49 -4.36 -18.28
CA THR A 161 0.56 -3.33 -18.76
C THR A 161 -0.90 -3.75 -18.56
N MET A 162 -1.76 -2.75 -18.52
CA MET A 162 -3.21 -2.93 -18.43
C MET A 162 -3.91 -2.40 -19.67
N ASP A 163 -5.09 -2.92 -19.91
CA ASP A 163 -6.07 -2.37 -20.82
C ASP A 163 -7.43 -2.17 -20.11
N ARG A 164 -8.52 -1.99 -20.85
CA ARG A 164 -9.86 -1.80 -20.29
C ARG A 164 -10.38 -2.97 -19.45
N ASP A 165 -9.79 -4.16 -19.61
CA ASP A 165 -10.18 -5.38 -18.90
C ASP A 165 -9.21 -5.72 -17.74
N GLY A 166 -8.26 -4.81 -17.40
CA GLY A 166 -7.28 -4.96 -16.33
C GLY A 166 -5.91 -5.44 -16.80
N MET A 167 -5.17 -6.14 -15.95
CA MET A 167 -3.85 -6.68 -16.24
C MET A 167 -3.86 -7.59 -17.48
N LYS A 168 -2.92 -7.40 -18.39
CA LYS A 168 -2.77 -8.26 -19.57
C LYS A 168 -2.13 -9.59 -19.20
N ILE A 169 -2.88 -10.66 -19.34
CA ILE A 169 -2.46 -12.00 -18.92
C ILE A 169 -1.37 -12.57 -19.82
N ASP A 170 -1.41 -12.28 -21.11
CA ASP A 170 -0.35 -12.66 -22.07
C ASP A 170 1.02 -12.07 -21.67
N GLU A 171 1.07 -10.79 -21.32
CA GLU A 171 2.30 -10.14 -20.83
C GLU A 171 2.76 -10.74 -19.48
N LEU A 172 1.82 -11.10 -18.60
CA LEU A 172 2.15 -11.79 -17.34
C LEU A 172 2.80 -13.16 -17.62
N GLU A 173 2.22 -13.95 -18.51
CA GLU A 173 2.77 -15.27 -18.88
C GLU A 173 4.15 -15.15 -19.52
N GLU A 174 4.36 -14.15 -20.40
CA GLU A 174 5.68 -13.86 -20.99
C GLU A 174 6.72 -13.46 -19.94
N ALA A 175 6.32 -12.60 -18.97
CA ALA A 175 7.20 -12.20 -17.88
C ALA A 175 7.58 -13.40 -16.99
N LEU A 176 6.63 -14.24 -16.65
CA LEU A 176 6.86 -15.47 -15.88
C LEU A 176 7.77 -16.44 -16.62
N ALA A 177 7.55 -16.65 -17.93
CA ALA A 177 8.42 -17.51 -18.75
C ALA A 177 9.84 -16.95 -18.89
N ARG A 178 10.01 -15.63 -18.88
CA ARG A 178 11.34 -15.00 -18.85
C ARG A 178 12.03 -15.27 -17.52
N LEU A 179 11.32 -15.06 -16.40
CA LEU A 179 11.85 -15.31 -15.07
C LEU A 179 12.27 -16.76 -14.86
N ASP A 180 11.48 -17.72 -15.36
CA ASP A 180 11.83 -19.15 -15.32
C ASP A 180 13.17 -19.42 -16.01
N ARG A 181 13.41 -18.80 -17.19
CA ARG A 181 14.70 -18.93 -17.90
C ARG A 181 15.87 -18.31 -17.16
N GLU A 182 15.62 -17.29 -16.37
CA GLU A 182 16.59 -16.60 -15.50
C GLU A 182 16.80 -17.34 -14.16
N GLY A 183 16.04 -18.41 -13.89
CA GLY A 183 16.04 -19.11 -12.59
C GLY A 183 15.50 -18.27 -11.44
N ARG A 184 14.65 -17.29 -11.74
CA ARG A 184 14.05 -16.37 -10.78
C ARG A 184 12.57 -16.66 -10.62
N ARG A 185 12.06 -16.45 -9.42
CA ARG A 185 10.63 -16.64 -9.11
C ARG A 185 10.09 -15.37 -8.42
N PRO A 186 8.93 -14.86 -8.87
CA PRO A 186 8.31 -13.76 -8.15
C PRO A 186 7.76 -14.21 -6.79
N LYS A 187 7.79 -13.33 -5.81
CA LYS A 187 7.22 -13.57 -4.48
C LYS A 187 5.71 -13.47 -4.49
N PHE A 188 5.20 -12.47 -5.20
CA PHE A 188 3.75 -12.27 -5.38
C PHE A 188 3.47 -11.42 -6.62
N VAL A 189 2.21 -11.49 -7.04
CA VAL A 189 1.59 -10.54 -7.97
C VAL A 189 0.76 -9.57 -7.13
N TYR A 190 1.06 -8.28 -7.20
CA TYR A 190 0.27 -7.21 -6.61
C TYR A 190 -0.70 -6.67 -7.66
N THR A 191 -1.99 -6.63 -7.35
CA THR A 191 -3.05 -6.20 -8.26
C THR A 191 -4.15 -5.44 -7.53
N ILE A 192 -4.79 -4.50 -8.25
CA ILE A 192 -5.95 -3.75 -7.79
C ILE A 192 -7.10 -4.06 -8.74
N PRO A 193 -7.84 -5.16 -8.52
CA PRO A 193 -8.79 -5.66 -9.50
C PRO A 193 -10.09 -4.85 -9.56
N ASN A 194 -10.39 -4.03 -8.54
CA ASN A 194 -11.59 -3.20 -8.49
C ASN A 194 -11.22 -1.73 -8.49
N PHE A 195 -11.84 -0.95 -9.40
CA PHE A 195 -11.67 0.52 -9.44
C PHE A 195 -10.20 0.95 -9.36
N HIS A 196 -9.37 0.33 -10.17
CA HIS A 196 -7.91 0.43 -10.14
C HIS A 196 -7.39 1.85 -9.97
N ASN A 197 -6.53 2.09 -9.00
CA ASN A 197 -5.87 3.38 -8.79
C ASN A 197 -4.42 3.34 -9.36
N PRO A 198 -4.05 4.15 -10.37
CA PRO A 198 -4.82 5.28 -10.95
C PRO A 198 -5.57 4.92 -12.25
N GLY A 199 -5.59 3.67 -12.69
CA GLY A 199 -6.07 3.27 -14.02
C GLY A 199 -7.59 3.41 -14.22
N GLY A 200 -8.39 3.42 -13.15
CA GLY A 200 -9.85 3.56 -13.20
C GLY A 200 -10.60 2.36 -13.80
N VAL A 201 -9.88 1.27 -14.09
CA VAL A 201 -10.47 0.06 -14.68
C VAL A 201 -10.85 -0.95 -13.59
N THR A 202 -11.78 -1.85 -13.92
CA THR A 202 -12.08 -3.02 -13.10
C THR A 202 -11.73 -4.26 -13.90
N MET A 203 -10.94 -5.16 -13.32
CA MET A 203 -10.49 -6.38 -13.97
C MET A 203 -11.70 -7.27 -14.30
N SER A 204 -11.78 -7.72 -15.55
CA SER A 204 -12.85 -8.61 -16.01
C SER A 204 -12.82 -9.95 -15.28
N LEU A 205 -14.00 -10.59 -15.15
CA LEU A 205 -14.11 -11.88 -14.48
C LEU A 205 -13.24 -12.95 -15.16
N GLU A 206 -13.16 -12.91 -16.49
CA GLU A 206 -12.32 -13.81 -17.27
C GLU A 206 -10.84 -13.71 -16.85
N ARG A 207 -10.29 -12.48 -16.78
CA ARG A 207 -8.90 -12.27 -16.38
C ARG A 207 -8.64 -12.61 -14.92
N ARG A 208 -9.62 -12.41 -14.03
CA ARG A 208 -9.50 -12.89 -12.63
C ARG A 208 -9.34 -14.41 -12.59
N HIS A 209 -10.14 -15.15 -13.36
CA HIS A 209 -10.02 -16.60 -13.45
C HIS A 209 -8.67 -17.04 -14.03
N GLU A 210 -8.20 -16.37 -15.07
CA GLU A 210 -6.88 -16.65 -15.65
C GLU A 210 -5.75 -16.38 -14.66
N LEU A 211 -5.78 -15.23 -13.96
CA LEU A 211 -4.78 -14.90 -12.94
C LEU A 211 -4.77 -15.94 -11.81
N ILE A 212 -5.94 -16.35 -11.32
CA ILE A 212 -6.04 -17.37 -10.27
C ILE A 212 -5.52 -18.71 -10.77
N ARG A 213 -5.84 -19.11 -12.02
CA ARG A 213 -5.31 -20.34 -12.62
C ARG A 213 -3.79 -20.32 -12.68
N ILE A 214 -3.20 -19.25 -13.20
CA ILE A 214 -1.74 -19.10 -13.30
C ILE A 214 -1.10 -19.13 -11.91
N ALA A 215 -1.70 -18.42 -10.95
CA ALA A 215 -1.20 -18.38 -9.58
C ALA A 215 -1.22 -19.77 -8.92
N ALA A 216 -2.29 -20.53 -9.11
CA ALA A 216 -2.41 -21.90 -8.60
C ALA A 216 -1.41 -22.86 -9.25
N GLU A 217 -1.27 -22.84 -10.59
CA GLU A 217 -0.34 -23.69 -11.33
C GLU A 217 1.13 -23.42 -10.98
N ARG A 218 1.46 -22.18 -10.64
CA ARG A 218 2.82 -21.75 -10.34
C ARG A 218 3.12 -21.58 -8.85
N GLU A 219 2.15 -21.88 -7.96
CA GLU A 219 2.24 -21.64 -6.51
C GLU A 219 2.65 -20.19 -6.21
N LEU A 220 2.06 -19.24 -6.92
CA LEU A 220 2.34 -17.82 -6.84
C LEU A 220 1.30 -17.15 -5.94
N LEU A 221 1.74 -16.31 -5.02
CA LEU A 221 0.84 -15.52 -4.19
C LEU A 221 0.24 -14.36 -4.99
N ILE A 222 -1.04 -14.07 -4.75
CA ILE A 222 -1.71 -12.86 -5.20
C ILE A 222 -1.88 -11.94 -3.98
N PHE A 223 -1.42 -10.71 -4.11
CA PHE A 223 -1.71 -9.66 -3.16
C PHE A 223 -2.72 -8.70 -3.80
N GLU A 224 -3.97 -8.83 -3.39
CA GLU A 224 -5.08 -7.97 -3.82
C GLU A 224 -5.21 -6.77 -2.88
N ASP A 225 -5.28 -5.50 -3.46
CA ASP A 225 -5.40 -4.23 -2.76
C ASP A 225 -6.70 -3.51 -3.16
#